data_d140eb95ea622ed8fa25b9afee21192d
#
_entry.id   d140eb95ea622ed8fa25b9afee21192d
#
_cell.length_a   1.000
_cell.length_b   1.000
_cell.length_c   1.000
_cell.angle_alpha   90.00
_cell.angle_beta   90.00
_cell.angle_gamma   90.00
#
_symmetry.space_group_name_H-M   'P 1'
#
loop_
_entity.id
_entity.type
_entity.pdbx_description
1 polymer ?
#
loop_
_entity_poly.entity_id
_entity_poly.type
_entity_poly.pdbx_seq_one_letter_code
_entity_poly.pdbx_strand_id
1 'polypeptide(L)'
;SQRVFTTIVDIDRLSPTELAQTIKFQADSLIPTPIDESKIDWALLGDSPKNQTQVEVLLSSVPNEFIETRLDMLESIGFNVIAFEPDNLALSRAMIAPDSTAPQMVVDIGSKSTDLVIVMGGSPRLTRSIATGSDSIIKAAMQNLSIDEKQAEQFVFKFGLTKDKLEGQIYQGIIGTIDLLMTDIEKSIKFFDTRYPTNKIASIIVTGGASTLPEFPLYVANQ
;
A
#
# COMPACT_ATOMS: atom_id res chain seq x y z
N SER A 1 6.67 1.31 -0.40
CA SER A 1 7.85 1.86 -1.11
C SER A 1 7.57 1.95 -2.61
N GLN A 2 7.75 3.12 -3.21
CA GLN A 2 7.49 3.37 -4.66
C GLN A 2 8.40 2.57 -5.62
N ARG A 3 9.43 1.90 -5.11
CA ARG A 3 10.37 1.10 -5.92
C ARG A 3 10.13 -0.41 -5.85
N VAL A 4 9.21 -0.84 -5.02
CA VAL A 4 8.80 -2.25 -4.94
C VAL A 4 7.52 -2.39 -5.73
N PHE A 5 7.55 -3.23 -6.74
CA PHE A 5 6.36 -3.59 -7.50
C PHE A 5 5.79 -4.90 -6.96
N THR A 6 4.50 -4.93 -6.73
CA THR A 6 3.80 -6.12 -6.26
C THR A 6 2.48 -6.23 -7.03
N THR A 7 2.20 -7.40 -7.56
CA THR A 7 0.96 -7.66 -8.31
C THR A 7 0.45 -9.08 -8.07
N ILE A 8 -0.83 -9.31 -8.32
CA ILE A 8 -1.44 -10.63 -8.29
C ILE A 8 -1.84 -11.02 -9.69
N VAL A 9 -1.37 -12.17 -10.12
CA VAL A 9 -1.62 -12.73 -11.45
C VAL A 9 -2.31 -14.08 -11.36
N ASP A 10 -3.15 -14.37 -12.34
CA ASP A 10 -3.78 -15.67 -12.51
C ASP A 10 -2.91 -16.50 -13.46
N ILE A 11 -2.44 -17.66 -13.03
CA ILE A 11 -1.60 -18.57 -13.79
C ILE A 11 -2.28 -19.94 -13.81
N ASP A 12 -2.18 -20.67 -14.93
CA ASP A 12 -2.73 -22.01 -15.01
C ASP A 12 -2.14 -22.92 -13.93
N ARG A 13 -2.97 -23.82 -13.40
CA ARG A 13 -2.56 -24.76 -12.36
C ARG A 13 -1.56 -25.75 -12.95
N LEU A 14 -0.31 -25.63 -12.54
CA LEU A 14 0.84 -26.39 -13.00
C LEU A 14 1.50 -27.08 -11.80
N SER A 15 2.40 -28.01 -12.08
CA SER A 15 3.31 -28.54 -11.05
C SER A 15 4.21 -27.40 -10.49
N PRO A 16 4.75 -27.52 -9.27
CA PRO A 16 5.60 -26.47 -8.69
C PRO A 16 6.79 -26.06 -9.58
N THR A 17 7.39 -27.02 -10.29
CA THR A 17 8.52 -26.75 -11.17
C THR A 17 8.10 -26.00 -12.43
N GLU A 18 7.00 -26.41 -13.06
CA GLU A 18 6.44 -25.74 -14.24
C GLU A 18 5.93 -24.35 -13.89
N LEU A 19 5.29 -24.19 -12.73
CA LEU A 19 4.82 -22.90 -12.23
C LEU A 19 5.98 -21.91 -12.08
N ALA A 20 7.08 -22.31 -11.44
CA ALA A 20 8.27 -21.48 -11.28
C ALA A 20 8.88 -21.05 -12.63
N GLN A 21 8.92 -21.98 -13.62
CA GLN A 21 9.39 -21.66 -14.96
C GLN A 21 8.46 -20.68 -15.69
N THR A 22 7.15 -20.92 -15.60
CA THR A 22 6.12 -20.07 -16.22
C THR A 22 6.15 -18.66 -15.64
N ILE A 23 6.25 -18.53 -14.32
CA ILE A 23 6.35 -17.22 -13.65
C ILE A 23 7.60 -16.49 -14.14
N LYS A 24 8.75 -17.16 -14.19
CA LYS A 24 9.99 -16.55 -14.66
C LYS A 24 9.89 -16.08 -16.12
N PHE A 25 9.22 -16.85 -16.97
CA PHE A 25 9.02 -16.48 -18.37
C PHE A 25 8.03 -15.32 -18.55
N GLN A 26 6.93 -15.32 -17.78
CA GLN A 26 5.91 -14.28 -17.84
C GLN A 26 6.29 -12.99 -17.11
N ALA A 27 7.21 -13.08 -16.14
CA ALA A 27 7.61 -11.95 -15.30
C ALA A 27 8.04 -10.73 -16.12
N ASP A 28 8.77 -10.94 -17.22
CA ASP A 28 9.24 -9.85 -18.09
C ASP A 28 8.11 -9.00 -18.69
N SER A 29 6.93 -9.59 -18.89
CA SER A 29 5.73 -8.88 -19.33
C SER A 29 4.87 -8.30 -18.19
N LEU A 30 5.11 -8.72 -16.97
CA LEU A 30 4.29 -8.39 -15.81
C LEU A 30 4.92 -7.31 -14.90
N ILE A 31 6.26 -7.19 -14.92
CA ILE A 31 7.01 -6.26 -14.08
C ILE A 31 7.45 -5.03 -14.87
N PRO A 32 7.59 -3.85 -14.21
CA PRO A 32 7.90 -2.59 -14.89
C PRO A 32 9.38 -2.44 -15.27
N THR A 33 10.28 -3.28 -14.75
CA THR A 33 11.73 -3.25 -15.00
C THR A 33 12.19 -4.55 -15.62
N PRO A 34 13.24 -4.55 -16.47
CA PRO A 34 13.78 -5.77 -17.07
C PRO A 34 14.10 -6.85 -16.02
N ILE A 35 13.86 -8.10 -16.37
CA ILE A 35 14.00 -9.23 -15.44
C ILE A 35 15.44 -9.41 -14.95
N ASP A 36 16.41 -9.14 -15.80
CA ASP A 36 17.85 -9.20 -15.51
C ASP A 36 18.32 -8.07 -14.58
N GLU A 37 17.58 -6.98 -14.50
CA GLU A 37 17.81 -5.85 -13.61
C GLU A 37 16.99 -5.92 -12.31
N SER A 38 16.23 -7.01 -12.10
CA SER A 38 15.28 -7.13 -10.98
C SER A 38 15.50 -8.39 -10.16
N LYS A 39 15.36 -8.27 -8.84
CA LYS A 39 15.09 -9.43 -7.97
C LYS A 39 13.60 -9.69 -7.97
N ILE A 40 13.24 -10.94 -8.21
CA ILE A 40 11.84 -11.39 -8.29
C ILE A 40 11.62 -12.47 -7.25
N ASP A 41 10.50 -12.37 -6.55
CA ASP A 41 10.00 -13.40 -5.66
C ASP A 41 8.49 -13.57 -5.86
N TRP A 42 7.96 -14.73 -5.52
CA TRP A 42 6.55 -15.04 -5.69
C TRP A 42 6.01 -15.99 -4.63
N ALA A 43 4.72 -15.90 -4.38
CA ALA A 43 4.01 -16.78 -3.46
C ALA A 43 2.69 -17.24 -4.06
N LEU A 44 2.37 -18.53 -3.90
CA LEU A 44 1.07 -19.08 -4.28
C LEU A 44 0.02 -18.65 -3.24
N LEU A 45 -1.06 -18.00 -3.70
CA LEU A 45 -2.13 -17.52 -2.85
C LEU A 45 -3.35 -18.45 -2.75
N GLY A 46 -3.47 -19.42 -3.67
CA GLY A 46 -4.59 -20.34 -3.76
C GLY A 46 -5.31 -20.30 -5.11
N ASP A 47 -6.55 -20.74 -5.13
CA ASP A 47 -7.33 -20.83 -6.35
C ASP A 47 -7.76 -19.45 -6.87
N SER A 48 -7.74 -19.26 -8.18
CA SER A 48 -8.24 -18.04 -8.79
C SER A 48 -9.78 -17.92 -8.64
N PRO A 49 -10.30 -16.76 -8.23
CA PRO A 49 -11.73 -16.53 -8.17
C PRO A 49 -12.37 -16.43 -9.57
N LYS A 50 -11.58 -16.25 -10.60
CA LYS A 50 -12.05 -16.08 -11.98
C LYS A 50 -12.15 -17.40 -12.74
N ASN A 51 -11.24 -18.32 -12.47
CA ASN A 51 -11.17 -19.58 -13.21
C ASN A 51 -10.61 -20.70 -12.32
N GLN A 52 -11.38 -21.77 -12.16
CA GLN A 52 -11.01 -22.93 -11.33
C GLN A 52 -9.78 -23.69 -11.83
N THR A 53 -9.40 -23.53 -13.11
CA THR A 53 -8.17 -24.12 -13.67
C THR A 53 -6.92 -23.30 -13.38
N GLN A 54 -7.08 -22.13 -12.78
CA GLN A 54 -6.00 -21.20 -12.47
C GLN A 54 -5.77 -21.03 -10.97
N VAL A 55 -4.58 -20.59 -10.63
CA VAL A 55 -4.18 -20.22 -9.28
C VAL A 55 -3.75 -18.76 -9.26
N GLU A 56 -3.95 -18.10 -8.14
CA GLU A 56 -3.43 -16.75 -7.90
C GLU A 56 -2.00 -16.83 -7.37
N VAL A 57 -1.14 -16.03 -7.95
CA VAL A 57 0.26 -15.87 -7.54
C VAL A 57 0.51 -14.40 -7.22
N LEU A 58 1.02 -14.13 -6.02
CA LEU A 58 1.60 -12.84 -5.68
C LEU A 58 3.01 -12.79 -6.27
N LEU A 59 3.26 -11.82 -7.13
CA LEU A 59 4.56 -11.55 -7.73
C LEU A 59 5.10 -10.24 -7.16
N SER A 60 6.34 -10.27 -6.67
CA SER A 60 7.06 -9.10 -6.18
C SER A 60 8.33 -8.89 -7.00
N SER A 61 8.61 -7.64 -7.35
CA SER A 61 9.82 -7.27 -8.09
C SER A 61 10.44 -6.01 -7.50
N VAL A 62 11.76 -6.00 -7.42
CA VAL A 62 12.55 -4.88 -6.90
C VAL A 62 13.81 -4.72 -7.75
N PRO A 63 14.20 -3.49 -8.17
CA PRO A 63 15.44 -3.27 -8.90
C PRO A 63 16.66 -3.76 -8.10
N ASN A 64 17.59 -4.46 -8.78
CA ASN A 64 18.82 -4.98 -8.18
C ASN A 64 19.60 -3.89 -7.45
N GLU A 65 19.88 -2.76 -8.12
CA GLU A 65 20.60 -1.63 -7.55
C GLU A 65 19.99 -1.14 -6.22
N PHE A 66 18.65 -1.15 -6.14
CA PHE A 66 17.95 -0.70 -4.94
C PHE A 66 18.19 -1.64 -3.74
N ILE A 67 18.24 -2.96 -3.97
CA ILE A 67 18.51 -3.95 -2.93
C ILE A 67 19.98 -3.95 -2.56
N GLU A 68 20.87 -3.99 -3.55
CA GLU A 68 22.32 -4.06 -3.35
C GLU A 68 22.84 -2.87 -2.54
N THR A 69 22.44 -1.65 -2.90
CA THR A 69 22.80 -0.44 -2.13
C THR A 69 22.41 -0.53 -0.65
N ARG A 70 21.24 -1.13 -0.35
CA ARG A 70 20.77 -1.27 1.04
C ARG A 70 21.44 -2.40 1.77
N LEU A 71 21.70 -3.49 1.07
CA LEU A 71 22.43 -4.62 1.60
C LEU A 71 23.82 -4.17 2.02
N ASP A 72 24.58 -3.54 1.13
CA ASP A 72 25.93 -3.04 1.39
C ASP A 72 25.94 -2.07 2.59
N MET A 73 24.96 -1.14 2.63
CA MET A 73 24.83 -0.21 3.73
C MET A 73 24.62 -0.92 5.08
N LEU A 74 23.69 -1.87 5.15
CA LEU A 74 23.37 -2.59 6.37
C LEU A 74 24.54 -3.52 6.81
N GLU A 75 25.15 -4.21 5.88
CA GLU A 75 26.30 -5.09 6.16
C GLU A 75 27.53 -4.29 6.60
N SER A 76 27.75 -3.08 6.05
CA SER A 76 28.85 -2.20 6.45
C SER A 76 28.81 -1.77 7.91
N ILE A 77 27.62 -1.76 8.51
CA ILE A 77 27.41 -1.43 9.93
C ILE A 77 27.18 -2.67 10.80
N GLY A 78 27.44 -3.88 10.25
CA GLY A 78 27.49 -5.13 10.99
C GLY A 78 26.20 -5.94 11.06
N PHE A 79 25.16 -5.59 10.28
CA PHE A 79 23.97 -6.43 10.18
C PHE A 79 24.21 -7.63 9.26
N ASN A 80 23.71 -8.78 9.66
CA ASN A 80 23.56 -9.94 8.78
C ASN A 80 22.13 -9.94 8.24
N VAL A 81 21.95 -9.47 6.99
CA VAL A 81 20.65 -9.35 6.36
C VAL A 81 20.18 -10.71 5.85
N ILE A 82 19.09 -11.22 6.39
CA ILE A 82 18.53 -12.53 6.03
C ILE A 82 17.38 -12.43 5.01
N ALA A 83 16.69 -11.29 4.93
CA ALA A 83 15.59 -11.07 3.99
C ALA A 83 15.27 -9.59 3.84
N PHE A 84 14.68 -9.23 2.70
CA PHE A 84 13.97 -7.98 2.47
C PHE A 84 12.49 -8.30 2.23
N GLU A 85 11.61 -7.56 2.84
CA GLU A 85 10.16 -7.71 2.66
C GLU A 85 9.53 -6.36 2.29
N PRO A 86 8.57 -6.31 1.36
CA PRO A 86 7.77 -5.12 1.12
C PRO A 86 7.10 -4.63 2.40
N ASP A 87 7.17 -3.33 2.66
CA ASP A 87 6.64 -2.69 3.88
C ASP A 87 5.15 -2.95 4.10
N ASN A 88 4.34 -2.88 3.05
CA ASN A 88 2.91 -3.16 3.12
C ASN A 88 2.60 -4.63 3.51
N LEU A 89 3.43 -5.59 3.08
CA LEU A 89 3.27 -7.00 3.47
C LEU A 89 3.68 -7.23 4.92
N ALA A 90 4.82 -6.65 5.33
CA ALA A 90 5.27 -6.71 6.73
C ALA A 90 4.24 -6.08 7.67
N LEU A 91 3.69 -4.92 7.28
CA LEU A 91 2.68 -4.20 8.05
C LEU A 91 1.37 -4.99 8.16
N SER A 92 0.91 -5.59 7.06
CA SER A 92 -0.30 -6.42 7.08
C SER A 92 -0.16 -7.59 8.05
N ARG A 93 1.00 -8.24 8.08
CA ARG A 93 1.29 -9.34 9.01
C ARG A 93 1.34 -8.89 10.48
N ALA A 94 1.76 -7.65 10.73
CA ALA A 94 1.80 -7.07 12.07
C ALA A 94 0.42 -6.62 12.57
N MET A 95 -0.47 -6.19 11.67
CA MET A 95 -1.73 -5.53 12.01
C MET A 95 -2.95 -6.45 11.94
N ILE A 96 -2.88 -7.52 11.14
CA ILE A 96 -3.99 -8.44 10.91
C ILE A 96 -3.72 -9.76 11.63
N ALA A 97 -4.71 -10.22 12.39
CA ALA A 97 -4.61 -11.49 13.09
C ALA A 97 -4.46 -12.67 12.09
N PRO A 98 -3.54 -13.63 12.33
CA PRO A 98 -3.26 -14.71 11.39
C PRO A 98 -4.47 -15.62 11.06
N ASP A 99 -5.43 -15.69 11.97
CA ASP A 99 -6.66 -16.49 11.85
C ASP A 99 -7.83 -15.71 11.25
N SER A 100 -7.61 -14.46 10.87
CA SER A 100 -8.65 -13.64 10.23
C SER A 100 -8.98 -14.17 8.83
N THR A 101 -10.22 -14.58 8.62
CA THR A 101 -10.72 -15.06 7.33
C THR A 101 -11.39 -13.96 6.52
N ALA A 102 -12.00 -12.99 7.18
CA ALA A 102 -12.68 -11.87 6.54
C ALA A 102 -11.66 -10.90 5.88
N PRO A 103 -12.00 -10.34 4.70
CA PRO A 103 -11.13 -9.34 4.08
C PRO A 103 -10.95 -8.11 4.97
N GLN A 104 -9.71 -7.70 5.18
CA GLN A 104 -9.34 -6.50 5.93
C GLN A 104 -8.38 -5.66 5.10
N MET A 105 -8.54 -4.35 5.18
CA MET A 105 -7.68 -3.39 4.48
C MET A 105 -6.82 -2.66 5.49
N VAL A 106 -5.53 -2.56 5.22
CA VAL A 106 -4.60 -1.69 5.94
C VAL A 106 -4.22 -0.53 5.04
N VAL A 107 -4.32 0.68 5.55
CA VAL A 107 -3.97 1.94 4.88
C VAL A 107 -2.90 2.63 5.71
N ASP A 108 -1.67 2.64 5.22
CA ASP A 108 -0.53 3.28 5.86
C ASP A 108 -0.24 4.64 5.21
N ILE A 109 -0.54 5.72 5.93
CA ILE A 109 -0.36 7.09 5.42
C ILE A 109 0.97 7.63 5.91
N GLY A 110 2.01 7.38 5.12
CA GLY A 110 3.36 7.85 5.36
C GLY A 110 3.57 9.31 4.96
N SER A 111 4.82 9.75 4.96
CA SER A 111 5.17 11.13 4.57
C SER A 111 5.01 11.38 3.07
N LYS A 112 5.48 10.47 2.22
CA LYS A 112 5.54 10.66 0.76
C LYS A 112 4.50 9.84 0.00
N SER A 113 4.00 8.77 0.58
CA SER A 113 3.04 7.86 -0.05
C SER A 113 2.05 7.34 0.98
N THR A 114 0.91 6.89 0.48
CA THR A 114 -0.02 6.02 1.20
C THR A 114 0.06 4.63 0.58
N ASP A 115 0.44 3.67 1.38
CA ASP A 115 0.54 2.27 0.97
C ASP A 115 -0.67 1.50 1.51
N LEU A 116 -1.34 0.76 0.65
CA LEU A 116 -2.50 -0.03 1.04
C LEU A 116 -2.34 -1.49 0.67
N VAL A 117 -2.89 -2.35 1.50
CA VAL A 117 -2.97 -3.78 1.28
C VAL A 117 -4.33 -4.30 1.73
N ILE A 118 -4.96 -5.15 0.93
CA ILE A 118 -6.15 -5.91 1.32
C ILE A 118 -5.72 -7.36 1.50
N VAL A 119 -6.00 -7.88 2.69
CA VAL A 119 -5.68 -9.26 3.08
C VAL A 119 -6.97 -10.04 3.23
N MET A 120 -7.00 -11.27 2.73
CA MET A 120 -8.12 -12.20 2.87
C MET A 120 -7.57 -13.61 3.06
N GLY A 121 -8.02 -14.30 4.10
CA GLY A 121 -7.54 -15.64 4.43
C GLY A 121 -6.04 -15.68 4.69
N GLY A 122 -5.49 -14.70 5.42
CA GLY A 122 -4.08 -14.61 5.76
C GLY A 122 -3.14 -14.21 4.61
N SER A 123 -3.67 -13.95 3.41
CA SER A 123 -2.84 -13.65 2.23
C SER A 123 -3.22 -12.31 1.59
N PRO A 124 -2.27 -11.51 1.12
CA PRO A 124 -2.55 -10.27 0.41
C PRO A 124 -3.27 -10.56 -0.90
N ARG A 125 -4.34 -9.81 -1.17
CA ARG A 125 -5.16 -9.91 -2.39
C ARG A 125 -5.15 -8.65 -3.23
N LEU A 126 -4.65 -7.56 -2.69
CA LEU A 126 -4.38 -6.32 -3.40
C LEU A 126 -3.31 -5.57 -2.65
N THR A 127 -2.36 -5.01 -3.38
CA THR A 127 -1.39 -4.04 -2.86
C THR A 127 -1.36 -2.82 -3.78
N ARG A 128 -1.25 -1.63 -3.23
CA ARG A 128 -1.13 -0.40 -4.01
C ARG A 128 -0.36 0.64 -3.23
N SER A 129 0.45 1.43 -3.94
CA SER A 129 1.09 2.63 -3.42
C SER A 129 0.52 3.86 -4.13
N ILE A 130 0.02 4.82 -3.36
CA ILE A 130 -0.53 6.09 -3.83
C ILE A 130 0.49 7.16 -3.50
N ALA A 131 0.88 7.99 -4.48
CA ALA A 131 1.91 9.03 -4.33
C ALA A 131 1.36 10.28 -3.59
N THR A 132 0.57 10.06 -2.53
CA THR A 132 0.02 11.10 -1.64
C THR A 132 0.28 10.66 -0.21
N GLY A 133 0.94 11.51 0.57
CA GLY A 133 1.21 11.32 1.99
C GLY A 133 1.08 12.63 2.75
N SER A 134 1.56 12.69 4.00
CA SER A 134 1.46 13.89 4.82
C SER A 134 2.16 15.10 4.21
N ASP A 135 3.26 14.90 3.47
CA ASP A 135 3.96 16.00 2.79
C ASP A 135 3.06 16.69 1.75
N SER A 136 2.20 15.94 1.07
CA SER A 136 1.22 16.49 0.12
C SER A 136 0.14 17.32 0.84
N ILE A 137 -0.30 16.86 2.01
CA ILE A 137 -1.29 17.54 2.85
C ILE A 137 -0.70 18.84 3.40
N ILE A 138 0.52 18.79 3.93
CA ILE A 138 1.25 19.96 4.43
C ILE A 138 1.46 20.98 3.31
N LYS A 139 1.89 20.52 2.15
CA LYS A 139 2.08 21.39 0.97
C LYS A 139 0.78 22.07 0.53
N ALA A 140 -0.35 21.36 0.57
CA ALA A 140 -1.65 21.96 0.30
C ALA A 140 -1.99 23.07 1.31
N ALA A 141 -1.75 22.85 2.61
CA ALA A 141 -1.92 23.86 3.63
C ALA A 141 -1.02 25.08 3.39
N MET A 142 0.28 24.88 3.09
CA MET A 142 1.21 25.97 2.75
C MET A 142 0.68 26.85 1.62
N GLN A 143 0.23 26.23 0.53
CA GLN A 143 -0.21 26.93 -0.66
C GLN A 143 -1.53 27.66 -0.45
N ASN A 144 -2.51 26.98 0.16
CA ASN A 144 -3.86 27.53 0.31
C ASN A 144 -3.96 28.60 1.42
N LEU A 145 -3.08 28.53 2.43
CA LEU A 145 -3.06 29.47 3.57
C LEU A 145 -1.93 30.50 3.48
N SER A 146 -1.03 30.39 2.49
CA SER A 146 0.15 31.25 2.31
C SER A 146 1.03 31.31 3.58
N ILE A 147 1.30 30.15 4.18
CA ILE A 147 2.13 29.98 5.39
C ILE A 147 3.37 29.15 5.08
N ASP A 148 4.39 29.24 5.95
CA ASP A 148 5.59 28.43 5.81
C ASP A 148 5.36 26.95 6.19
N GLU A 149 6.30 26.08 5.81
CA GLU A 149 6.21 24.63 6.00
C GLU A 149 6.05 24.25 7.47
N LYS A 150 6.81 24.88 8.35
CA LYS A 150 6.77 24.58 9.78
C LYS A 150 5.43 24.94 10.41
N GLN A 151 4.88 26.10 10.02
CA GLN A 151 3.55 26.52 10.46
C GLN A 151 2.47 25.58 9.90
N ALA A 152 2.57 25.22 8.61
CA ALA A 152 1.64 24.31 7.97
C ALA A 152 1.64 22.94 8.65
N GLU A 153 2.81 22.35 8.89
CA GLU A 153 2.94 21.08 9.60
C GLU A 153 2.31 21.14 10.98
N GLN A 154 2.65 22.16 11.78
CA GLN A 154 2.07 22.36 13.12
C GLN A 154 0.54 22.47 13.08
N PHE A 155 -0.01 23.22 12.14
CA PHE A 155 -1.45 23.44 12.04
C PHE A 155 -2.17 22.19 11.54
N VAL A 156 -1.62 21.51 10.53
CA VAL A 156 -2.18 20.27 9.99
C VAL A 156 -2.26 19.20 11.08
N PHE A 157 -1.19 18.94 11.83
CA PHE A 157 -1.21 17.94 12.90
C PHE A 157 -1.99 18.36 14.15
N LYS A 158 -2.16 19.68 14.40
CA LYS A 158 -2.92 20.17 15.54
C LYS A 158 -4.43 20.25 15.28
N PHE A 159 -4.84 20.58 14.08
CA PHE A 159 -6.24 20.88 13.76
C PHE A 159 -6.86 19.90 12.75
N GLY A 160 -6.06 19.33 11.85
CA GLY A 160 -6.49 18.31 10.90
C GLY A 160 -7.77 18.68 10.16
N LEU A 161 -8.76 17.81 10.23
CA LEU A 161 -10.07 17.98 9.61
C LEU A 161 -11.13 18.60 10.52
N THR A 162 -10.72 19.21 11.64
CA THR A 162 -11.62 19.89 12.57
C THR A 162 -12.20 21.16 11.93
N LYS A 163 -13.52 21.22 11.80
CA LYS A 163 -14.22 22.31 11.09
C LYS A 163 -14.46 23.57 11.95
N ASP A 164 -14.53 23.42 13.27
CA ASP A 164 -14.89 24.48 14.22
C ASP A 164 -13.67 25.25 14.76
N LYS A 165 -12.45 24.87 14.40
CA LYS A 165 -11.22 25.54 14.81
C LYS A 165 -10.70 26.44 13.69
N LEU A 166 -10.20 27.63 14.08
CA LEU A 166 -9.68 28.64 13.15
C LEU A 166 -10.64 28.90 11.96
N GLU A 167 -11.94 28.97 12.28
CA GLU A 167 -12.99 29.18 11.26
C GLU A 167 -12.96 28.16 10.12
N GLY A 168 -12.42 26.96 10.36
CA GLY A 168 -12.29 25.90 9.36
C GLY A 168 -11.19 26.13 8.32
N GLN A 169 -10.33 27.13 8.48
CA GLN A 169 -9.31 27.48 7.47
C GLN A 169 -8.38 26.32 7.16
N ILE A 170 -7.92 25.59 8.19
CA ILE A 170 -7.03 24.44 8.00
C ILE A 170 -7.77 23.34 7.24
N TYR A 171 -9.00 23.00 7.66
CA TYR A 171 -9.86 22.05 6.96
C TYR A 171 -10.00 22.41 5.48
N GLN A 172 -10.39 23.64 5.17
CA GLN A 172 -10.54 24.10 3.78
C GLN A 172 -9.22 24.04 2.99
N GLY A 173 -8.11 24.30 3.68
CA GLY A 173 -6.78 24.26 3.05
C GLY A 173 -6.33 22.86 2.64
N ILE A 174 -6.79 21.81 3.32
CA ILE A 174 -6.28 20.43 3.09
C ILE A 174 -7.32 19.46 2.53
N ILE A 175 -8.62 19.75 2.65
CA ILE A 175 -9.68 18.79 2.33
C ILE A 175 -9.60 18.28 0.90
N GLY A 176 -9.27 19.12 -0.07
CA GLY A 176 -9.15 18.70 -1.47
C GLY A 176 -8.07 17.63 -1.69
N THR A 177 -6.96 17.68 -0.95
CA THR A 177 -5.91 16.64 -1.02
C THR A 177 -6.37 15.36 -0.35
N ILE A 178 -7.10 15.46 0.77
CA ILE A 178 -7.69 14.30 1.46
C ILE A 178 -8.74 13.62 0.57
N ASP A 179 -9.63 14.38 -0.09
CA ASP A 179 -10.66 13.84 -0.98
C ASP A 179 -10.05 13.09 -2.18
N LEU A 180 -8.95 13.59 -2.74
CA LEU A 180 -8.21 12.88 -3.78
C LEU A 180 -7.65 11.56 -3.27
N LEU A 181 -7.07 11.54 -2.07
CA LEU A 181 -6.59 10.32 -1.44
C LEU A 181 -7.73 9.32 -1.22
N MET A 182 -8.88 9.78 -0.69
CA MET A 182 -10.06 8.93 -0.48
C MET A 182 -10.57 8.35 -1.80
N THR A 183 -10.62 9.16 -2.87
CA THR A 183 -11.00 8.69 -4.20
C THR A 183 -10.09 7.55 -4.70
N ASP A 184 -8.80 7.62 -4.44
CA ASP A 184 -7.86 6.55 -4.86
C ASP A 184 -7.98 5.29 -3.97
N ILE A 185 -8.30 5.45 -2.69
CA ILE A 185 -8.65 4.34 -1.79
C ILE A 185 -9.94 3.65 -2.28
N GLU A 186 -10.99 4.40 -2.59
CA GLU A 186 -12.24 3.87 -3.13
C GLU A 186 -12.05 3.10 -4.45
N LYS A 187 -11.23 3.61 -5.36
CA LYS A 187 -10.87 2.88 -6.59
C LYS A 187 -10.24 1.53 -6.30
N SER A 188 -9.42 1.46 -5.25
CA SER A 188 -8.78 0.22 -4.82
C SER A 188 -9.79 -0.77 -4.24
N ILE A 189 -10.76 -0.28 -3.45
CA ILE A 189 -11.88 -1.08 -2.94
C ILE A 189 -12.73 -1.61 -4.10
N LYS A 190 -13.10 -0.75 -5.05
CA LYS A 190 -13.88 -1.17 -6.24
C LYS A 190 -13.16 -2.21 -7.09
N PHE A 191 -11.84 -2.07 -7.23
CA PHE A 191 -11.03 -3.07 -7.93
C PHE A 191 -11.06 -4.42 -7.21
N PHE A 192 -10.90 -4.43 -5.88
CA PHE A 192 -11.01 -5.64 -5.07
C PHE A 192 -12.42 -6.25 -5.17
N ASP A 193 -13.47 -5.46 -5.01
CA ASP A 193 -14.87 -5.92 -5.11
C ASP A 193 -15.19 -6.53 -6.48
N THR A 194 -14.61 -6.00 -7.55
CA THR A 194 -14.78 -6.55 -8.91
C THR A 194 -14.12 -7.92 -9.04
N ARG A 195 -12.97 -8.09 -8.40
CA ARG A 195 -12.23 -9.36 -8.46
C ARG A 195 -12.82 -10.42 -7.51
N TYR A 196 -13.31 -10.01 -6.34
CA TYR A 196 -13.85 -10.87 -5.29
C TYR A 196 -15.29 -10.45 -4.90
N PRO A 197 -16.27 -10.60 -5.78
CA PRO A 197 -17.60 -10.00 -5.60
C PRO A 197 -18.38 -10.55 -4.39
N THR A 198 -18.03 -11.74 -3.93
CA THR A 198 -18.66 -12.39 -2.77
C THR A 198 -17.98 -12.04 -1.43
N ASN A 199 -16.85 -11.35 -1.48
CA ASN A 199 -16.01 -11.07 -0.31
C ASN A 199 -15.95 -9.58 -0.07
N LYS A 200 -16.67 -9.08 0.93
CA LYS A 200 -16.65 -7.65 1.27
C LYS A 200 -15.59 -7.35 2.33
N ILE A 201 -14.95 -6.18 2.21
CA ILE A 201 -14.00 -5.69 3.21
C ILE A 201 -14.76 -5.48 4.53
N ALA A 202 -14.35 -6.19 5.58
CA ALA A 202 -15.00 -6.15 6.88
C ALA A 202 -14.52 -4.99 7.76
N SER A 203 -13.27 -4.56 7.57
CA SER A 203 -12.67 -3.46 8.32
C SER A 203 -11.54 -2.79 7.56
N ILE A 204 -11.33 -1.51 7.88
CA ILE A 204 -10.20 -0.71 7.40
C ILE A 204 -9.37 -0.29 8.62
N ILE A 205 -8.10 -0.64 8.63
CA ILE A 205 -7.13 -0.26 9.64
C ILE A 205 -6.30 0.89 9.05
N VAL A 206 -6.37 2.05 9.67
CA VAL A 206 -5.59 3.22 9.25
C VAL A 206 -4.39 3.39 10.18
N THR A 207 -3.21 3.55 9.60
CA THR A 207 -1.94 3.70 10.32
C THR A 207 -1.02 4.72 9.63
N GLY A 208 0.19 4.88 10.13
CA GLY A 208 1.13 5.88 9.63
C GLY A 208 0.97 7.25 10.28
N GLY A 209 1.91 8.16 10.01
CA GLY A 209 1.97 9.47 10.67
C GLY A 209 0.71 10.31 10.49
N ALA A 210 0.14 10.33 9.29
CA ALA A 210 -1.05 11.13 9.02
C ALA A 210 -2.36 10.51 9.54
N SER A 211 -2.35 9.25 10.00
CA SER A 211 -3.52 8.66 10.66
C SER A 211 -3.89 9.35 11.97
N THR A 212 -2.94 10.10 12.57
CA THR A 212 -3.13 10.85 13.80
C THR A 212 -3.75 12.24 13.60
N LEU A 213 -4.03 12.64 12.36
CA LEU A 213 -4.69 13.91 12.08
C LEU A 213 -6.07 13.96 12.77
N PRO A 214 -6.37 15.05 13.51
CA PRO A 214 -7.67 15.21 14.14
C PRO A 214 -8.83 15.01 13.17
N GLU A 215 -9.85 14.27 13.57
CA GLU A 215 -11.05 13.91 12.79
C GLU A 215 -10.81 13.02 11.56
N PHE A 216 -9.57 12.68 11.23
CA PHE A 216 -9.27 11.87 10.03
C PHE A 216 -9.86 10.45 10.10
N PRO A 217 -9.73 9.68 11.22
CA PRO A 217 -10.37 8.37 11.31
C PRO A 217 -11.89 8.42 11.16
N LEU A 218 -12.52 9.45 11.73
CA LEU A 218 -13.97 9.66 11.59
C LEU A 218 -14.34 10.04 10.16
N TYR A 219 -13.50 10.83 9.49
CA TYR A 219 -13.70 11.19 8.09
C TYR A 219 -13.67 9.94 7.19
N VAL A 220 -12.67 9.07 7.36
CA VAL A 220 -12.57 7.79 6.62
C VAL A 220 -13.78 6.89 6.88
N ALA A 221 -14.26 6.83 8.12
CA ALA A 221 -15.40 5.97 8.49
C ALA A 221 -16.75 6.44 7.90
N ASN A 222 -16.83 7.70 7.47
CA ASN A 222 -18.04 8.31 6.91
C ASN A 222 -18.06 8.35 5.36
N GLN A 223 -17.02 7.87 4.69
CA GLN A 223 -16.96 7.72 3.24
C GLN A 223 -17.45 6.34 2.81
#